data_ea4f1148c3dee5071f5cdea26b2120ac
#
_entry.id   ea4f1148c3dee5071f5cdea26b2120ac
#
_cell.length_a   1.000
_cell.length_b   1.000
_cell.length_c   1.000
_cell.angle_alpha   90.00
_cell.angle_beta   90.00
_cell.angle_gamma   90.00
#
_symmetry.space_group_name_H-M   'P 1'
#
loop_
_entity.id
_entity.type
_entity.pdbx_description
1 polymer ?
#
loop_
_entity_poly.entity_id
_entity_poly.type
_entity_poly.pdbx_seq_one_letter_code
_entity_poly.pdbx_strand_id
1 'polypeptide(L)'
;MPQHAAAPAAPSSPAPGSTGTEASRRLLHPESSAPALTLWGSSSMSSEGGAEATAVPVRIHEHLALAAAPAAVHPYGVGATRSPHTLLQRGLDSPALRPEGDPEPGTGRRAVTLDSELRPAGPLRIPGRVDGVEGILDGSSGDWFFVPTDPADEITGGTFTSSLAEIAEGSRQVLWMGKNNIRDVEAVLEHTARMAEAAGDGDTLVLGHWCTENDPIGSETGAAVAEVNAAYAESYGDHFLDVQQLLTGEEGLASSPLAPLSLLEQSTTHDALDRAIVPPLLVASDEIHLNGWGNLALSWALARRMQELRWL
;
A
#
# COMPACT_ATOMS: atom_id res chain seq x y z
N MET A 1 -11.96 60.16 -11.70
CA MET A 1 -11.95 59.19 -10.59
C MET A 1 -12.07 57.83 -11.21
N PRO A 2 -11.02 56.98 -11.30
CA PRO A 2 -11.15 55.62 -11.82
C PRO A 2 -11.66 54.69 -10.71
N GLN A 3 -12.66 53.94 -11.05
CA GLN A 3 -13.22 52.86 -10.19
C GLN A 3 -12.22 51.72 -10.12
N HIS A 4 -11.82 51.36 -8.91
CA HIS A 4 -11.07 50.13 -8.65
C HIS A 4 -11.99 48.91 -8.82
N ALA A 5 -11.71 48.08 -9.83
CA ALA A 5 -12.30 46.75 -9.94
C ALA A 5 -11.68 45.85 -8.87
N ALA A 6 -12.53 45.24 -8.09
CA ALA A 6 -12.14 44.25 -7.09
C ALA A 6 -11.55 43.00 -7.77
N ALA A 7 -10.40 42.52 -7.27
CA ALA A 7 -9.79 41.31 -7.72
C ALA A 7 -10.70 40.05 -7.40
N PRO A 8 -10.74 39.03 -8.27
CA PRO A 8 -11.49 37.84 -7.98
C PRO A 8 -10.88 37.11 -6.78
N ALA A 9 -11.74 36.61 -5.90
CA ALA A 9 -11.37 35.81 -4.75
C ALA A 9 -10.60 34.54 -5.19
N ALA A 10 -9.49 34.26 -4.52
CA ALA A 10 -8.74 33.03 -4.73
C ALA A 10 -9.63 31.81 -4.44
N PRO A 11 -9.50 30.71 -5.20
CA PRO A 11 -10.23 29.49 -4.91
C PRO A 11 -9.82 28.99 -3.53
N SER A 12 -10.81 28.69 -2.71
CA SER A 12 -10.64 28.07 -1.38
C SER A 12 -9.92 26.75 -1.54
N SER A 13 -8.81 26.58 -0.82
CA SER A 13 -8.11 25.29 -0.70
C SER A 13 -9.11 24.19 -0.26
N PRO A 14 -9.07 23.01 -0.86
CA PRO A 14 -9.90 21.91 -0.40
C PRO A 14 -9.51 21.55 1.03
N ALA A 15 -10.50 21.30 1.86
CA ALA A 15 -10.33 20.88 3.23
C ALA A 15 -9.45 19.61 3.32
N PRO A 16 -8.54 19.50 4.30
CA PRO A 16 -7.78 18.28 4.54
C PRO A 16 -8.74 17.19 5.06
N GLY A 17 -9.11 16.23 4.22
CA GLY A 17 -10.04 15.19 4.64
C GLY A 17 -10.55 14.23 3.57
N SER A 18 -10.02 14.22 2.34
CA SER A 18 -10.36 13.14 1.40
C SER A 18 -9.52 11.90 1.74
N THR A 19 -10.10 11.05 2.54
CA THR A 19 -9.57 9.76 2.94
C THR A 19 -9.43 8.82 1.74
N GLY A 20 -8.44 7.89 1.79
CA GLY A 20 -8.14 6.91 0.74
C GLY A 20 -9.34 6.12 0.18
N THR A 21 -10.46 6.04 0.92
CA THR A 21 -11.72 5.45 0.49
C THR A 21 -12.37 6.18 -0.71
N GLU A 22 -12.20 7.49 -0.83
CA GLU A 22 -12.82 8.25 -1.93
C GLU A 22 -11.98 8.14 -3.22
N ALA A 23 -10.67 8.09 -3.09
CA ALA A 23 -9.76 7.80 -4.21
C ALA A 23 -9.96 6.34 -4.72
N SER A 24 -10.17 5.37 -3.81
CA SER A 24 -10.43 3.96 -4.16
C SER A 24 -11.69 3.80 -5.01
N ARG A 25 -12.78 4.51 -4.69
CA ARG A 25 -14.03 4.44 -5.46
C ARG A 25 -13.91 4.91 -6.90
N ARG A 26 -12.95 5.77 -7.22
CA ARG A 26 -12.72 6.27 -8.59
C ARG A 26 -12.04 5.26 -9.51
N LEU A 27 -11.40 4.24 -8.94
CA LEU A 27 -10.72 3.18 -9.68
C LEU A 27 -11.61 1.95 -9.91
N LEU A 28 -12.89 2.01 -9.50
CA LEU A 28 -13.84 0.92 -9.72
C LEU A 28 -14.29 0.88 -11.19
N HIS A 29 -14.24 -0.29 -11.78
CA HIS A 29 -14.83 -0.60 -13.09
C HIS A 29 -16.10 -1.44 -12.85
N PRO A 30 -17.29 -0.84 -12.70
CA PRO A 30 -18.49 -1.54 -12.25
C PRO A 30 -19.02 -2.60 -13.24
N GLU A 31 -18.60 -2.54 -14.50
CA GLU A 31 -19.08 -3.44 -15.56
C GLU A 31 -18.10 -4.58 -15.89
N SER A 32 -16.98 -4.69 -15.16
CA SER A 32 -16.01 -5.75 -15.42
C SER A 32 -16.44 -7.08 -14.81
N SER A 33 -16.41 -8.15 -15.61
CA SER A 33 -16.56 -9.52 -15.12
C SER A 33 -15.22 -10.15 -14.67
N ALA A 34 -14.10 -9.45 -14.85
CA ALA A 34 -12.81 -9.91 -14.39
C ALA A 34 -12.74 -9.84 -12.85
N PRO A 35 -11.99 -10.74 -12.19
CA PRO A 35 -11.71 -10.62 -10.78
C PRO A 35 -11.15 -9.24 -10.44
N ALA A 36 -11.61 -8.65 -9.34
CA ALA A 36 -11.03 -7.41 -8.83
C ALA A 36 -9.56 -7.61 -8.47
N LEU A 37 -8.78 -6.53 -8.50
CA LEU A 37 -7.40 -6.51 -8.08
C LEU A 37 -7.26 -5.67 -6.80
N THR A 38 -6.82 -6.29 -5.73
CA THR A 38 -6.54 -5.63 -4.46
C THR A 38 -5.05 -5.42 -4.27
N LEU A 39 -4.62 -4.21 -3.91
CA LEU A 39 -3.23 -3.81 -3.76
C LEU A 39 -2.96 -3.50 -2.29
N TRP A 40 -2.30 -4.41 -1.58
CA TRP A 40 -2.07 -4.32 -0.14
C TRP A 40 -0.64 -3.90 0.17
N GLY A 41 -0.49 -3.00 1.13
CA GLY A 41 0.85 -2.58 1.55
C GLY A 41 0.86 -1.32 2.38
N SER A 42 2.04 -0.69 2.42
CA SER A 42 2.27 0.54 3.16
C SER A 42 2.41 1.75 2.23
N SER A 43 3.21 2.74 2.64
CA SER A 43 3.55 3.95 1.87
C SER A 43 4.06 3.66 0.46
N SER A 44 4.80 2.60 0.27
CA SER A 44 5.30 2.19 -1.05
C SER A 44 4.17 1.82 -2.00
N MET A 45 3.18 1.05 -1.55
CA MET A 45 2.01 0.71 -2.35
C MET A 45 1.13 1.93 -2.64
N SER A 46 1.05 2.90 -1.72
CA SER A 46 0.38 4.19 -1.96
C SER A 46 1.20 5.16 -2.79
N SER A 47 2.46 4.79 -3.17
CA SER A 47 3.38 5.60 -3.96
C SER A 47 3.78 6.92 -3.28
N GLU A 48 3.88 6.93 -1.96
CA GLU A 48 4.50 8.03 -1.23
C GLU A 48 5.94 8.21 -1.74
N GLY A 49 6.41 9.46 -1.83
CA GLY A 49 7.69 9.79 -2.47
C GLY A 49 7.60 10.04 -3.98
N GLY A 50 6.56 9.57 -4.65
CA GLY A 50 6.32 9.78 -6.09
C GLY A 50 5.19 10.76 -6.39
N ALA A 51 4.97 11.76 -5.53
CA ALA A 51 3.86 12.72 -5.66
C ALA A 51 3.88 13.55 -6.96
N GLU A 52 5.04 13.66 -7.61
CA GLU A 52 5.22 14.35 -8.90
C GLU A 52 4.75 13.51 -10.11
N ALA A 53 4.37 12.25 -9.88
CA ALA A 53 4.02 11.31 -10.95
C ALA A 53 2.71 10.56 -10.67
N THR A 54 2.29 9.74 -11.62
CA THR A 54 1.13 8.87 -11.46
C THR A 54 1.43 7.74 -10.47
N ALA A 55 0.58 7.55 -9.47
CA ALA A 55 0.72 6.49 -8.47
C ALA A 55 0.63 5.08 -9.08
N VAL A 56 1.31 4.11 -8.49
CA VAL A 56 1.34 2.71 -8.94
C VAL A 56 -0.07 2.13 -9.13
N PRO A 57 -1.03 2.28 -8.19
CA PRO A 57 -2.37 1.74 -8.39
C PRO A 57 -3.10 2.32 -9.61
N VAL A 58 -2.91 3.61 -9.90
CA VAL A 58 -3.51 4.27 -11.07
C VAL A 58 -2.89 3.74 -12.36
N ARG A 59 -1.55 3.59 -12.40
CA ARG A 59 -0.86 3.02 -13.56
C ARG A 59 -1.29 1.58 -13.83
N ILE A 60 -1.46 0.79 -12.79
CA ILE A 60 -1.96 -0.59 -12.94
C ILE A 60 -3.37 -0.58 -13.54
N HIS A 61 -4.26 0.27 -13.06
CA HIS A 61 -5.60 0.43 -13.65
C HIS A 61 -5.53 0.85 -15.14
N GLU A 62 -4.64 1.78 -15.50
CA GLU A 62 -4.41 2.19 -16.88
C GLU A 62 -3.88 1.03 -17.74
N HIS A 63 -2.92 0.24 -17.24
CA HIS A 63 -2.41 -0.94 -17.94
C HIS A 63 -3.48 -1.99 -18.18
N LEU A 64 -4.33 -2.27 -17.18
CA LEU A 64 -5.47 -3.17 -17.34
C LEU A 64 -6.44 -2.70 -18.42
N ALA A 65 -6.75 -1.41 -18.44
CA ALA A 65 -7.63 -0.83 -19.47
C ALA A 65 -7.01 -0.91 -20.88
N LEU A 66 -5.72 -0.61 -21.02
CA LEU A 66 -4.99 -0.66 -22.28
C LEU A 66 -4.84 -2.10 -22.81
N ALA A 67 -4.74 -3.08 -21.93
CA ALA A 67 -4.69 -4.50 -22.30
C ALA A 67 -6.07 -5.09 -22.63
N ALA A 68 -7.13 -4.27 -22.67
CA ALA A 68 -8.51 -4.70 -22.82
C ALA A 68 -8.98 -5.74 -21.79
N ALA A 69 -8.38 -5.69 -20.61
CA ALA A 69 -8.69 -6.53 -19.46
C ALA A 69 -9.10 -5.65 -18.24
N PRO A 70 -10.12 -4.79 -18.38
CA PRO A 70 -10.52 -3.89 -17.31
C PRO A 70 -10.96 -4.68 -16.08
N ALA A 71 -10.44 -4.30 -14.93
CA ALA A 71 -10.81 -4.85 -13.63
C ALA A 71 -10.94 -3.72 -12.60
N ALA A 72 -11.74 -3.94 -11.57
CA ALA A 72 -11.75 -3.04 -10.42
C ALA A 72 -10.38 -3.12 -9.71
N VAL A 73 -9.77 -1.96 -9.41
CA VAL A 73 -8.52 -1.87 -8.67
C VAL A 73 -8.79 -1.20 -7.33
N HIS A 74 -8.49 -1.90 -6.25
CA HIS A 74 -8.70 -1.44 -4.89
C HIS A 74 -7.36 -1.18 -4.20
N PRO A 75 -6.89 0.09 -4.10
CA PRO A 75 -5.65 0.43 -3.44
C PRO A 75 -5.83 0.50 -1.92
N TYR A 76 -5.19 -0.41 -1.20
CA TYR A 76 -5.20 -0.51 0.26
C TYR A 76 -3.84 -0.24 0.89
N GLY A 77 -2.92 0.39 0.15
CA GLY A 77 -1.67 0.89 0.70
C GLY A 77 -1.93 2.06 1.66
N VAL A 78 -1.37 2.01 2.87
CA VAL A 78 -1.49 3.07 3.88
C VAL A 78 -0.12 3.35 4.48
N GLY A 79 0.31 4.62 4.48
CA GLY A 79 1.61 5.04 5.01
C GLY A 79 1.86 4.61 6.45
N ALA A 80 3.11 4.32 6.77
CA ALA A 80 3.60 3.88 8.08
C ALA A 80 3.02 2.56 8.62
N THR A 81 2.12 1.88 7.90
CA THR A 81 1.59 0.59 8.35
C THR A 81 2.65 -0.51 8.30
N ARG A 82 2.56 -1.43 9.26
CA ARG A 82 3.34 -2.66 9.36
C ARG A 82 2.51 -3.84 8.86
N SER A 83 3.12 -4.99 8.66
CA SER A 83 2.44 -6.20 8.19
C SER A 83 1.18 -6.60 9.02
N PRO A 84 1.13 -6.51 10.37
CA PRO A 84 -0.08 -6.85 11.12
C PRO A 84 -1.25 -5.87 10.86
N HIS A 85 -0.97 -4.61 10.50
CA HIS A 85 -2.04 -3.68 10.10
C HIS A 85 -2.71 -4.11 8.79
N THR A 86 -1.94 -4.69 7.87
CA THR A 86 -2.48 -5.23 6.62
C THR A 86 -3.38 -6.43 6.87
N LEU A 87 -3.02 -7.31 7.81
CA LEU A 87 -3.90 -8.41 8.25
C LEU A 87 -5.22 -7.89 8.83
N LEU A 88 -5.14 -6.87 9.70
CA LEU A 88 -6.33 -6.23 10.27
C LEU A 88 -7.21 -5.59 9.17
N GLN A 89 -6.60 -4.88 8.22
CA GLN A 89 -7.33 -4.31 7.06
C GLN A 89 -8.03 -5.40 6.26
N ARG A 90 -7.33 -6.51 5.97
CA ARG A 90 -7.86 -7.63 5.19
C ARG A 90 -8.94 -8.42 5.92
N GLY A 91 -9.06 -8.25 7.24
CA GLY A 91 -9.99 -8.99 8.08
C GLY A 91 -9.50 -10.39 8.47
N LEU A 92 -8.19 -10.64 8.38
CA LEU A 92 -7.56 -11.87 8.85
C LEU A 92 -7.26 -11.85 10.35
N ASP A 93 -7.25 -10.65 10.92
CA ASP A 93 -7.27 -10.41 12.37
C ASP A 93 -8.54 -9.64 12.72
N SER A 94 -9.20 -10.08 13.77
CA SER A 94 -10.47 -9.54 14.24
C SER A 94 -10.39 -9.29 15.74
N PRO A 95 -9.73 -8.20 16.19
CA PRO A 95 -9.54 -7.92 17.60
C PRO A 95 -10.85 -7.57 18.28
N ALA A 96 -10.94 -7.89 19.57
CA ALA A 96 -12.01 -7.39 20.42
C ALA A 96 -11.75 -5.93 20.77
N LEU A 97 -12.74 -5.08 20.57
CA LEU A 97 -12.72 -3.66 20.97
C LEU A 97 -13.37 -3.49 22.32
N ARG A 98 -12.74 -2.66 23.16
CA ARG A 98 -13.30 -2.20 24.43
C ARG A 98 -13.43 -0.68 24.38
N PRO A 99 -14.66 -0.14 24.41
CA PRO A 99 -14.87 1.30 24.42
C PRO A 99 -14.38 1.93 25.73
N GLU A 100 -13.82 3.13 25.63
CA GLU A 100 -13.34 3.94 26.73
C GLU A 100 -14.06 5.29 26.77
N GLY A 101 -14.44 5.73 27.97
CA GLY A 101 -15.15 7.02 28.17
C GLY A 101 -16.51 7.10 27.47
N ASP A 102 -17.01 8.30 27.34
CA ASP A 102 -18.27 8.60 26.63
C ASP A 102 -18.00 8.92 25.15
N PRO A 103 -18.97 8.68 24.25
CA PRO A 103 -18.82 9.05 22.86
C PRO A 103 -18.79 10.57 22.67
N GLU A 104 -18.05 11.03 21.65
CA GLU A 104 -18.00 12.46 21.30
C GLU A 104 -19.37 12.92 20.80
N PRO A 105 -19.90 14.03 21.34
CA PRO A 105 -21.20 14.55 20.94
C PRO A 105 -21.27 14.85 19.44
N GLY A 106 -22.31 14.39 18.78
CA GLY A 106 -22.59 14.67 17.37
C GLY A 106 -21.88 13.79 16.34
N THR A 107 -20.79 13.11 16.74
CA THR A 107 -20.06 12.18 15.86
C THR A 107 -20.21 10.72 16.29
N GLY A 108 -20.55 10.47 17.55
CA GLY A 108 -20.52 9.14 18.13
C GLY A 108 -19.13 8.52 18.23
N ARG A 109 -18.07 9.27 17.84
CA ARG A 109 -16.67 8.80 17.89
C ARG A 109 -16.28 8.46 19.32
N ARG A 110 -15.72 7.28 19.52
CA ARG A 110 -15.39 6.78 20.85
C ARG A 110 -14.00 6.18 20.86
N ALA A 111 -13.19 6.52 21.86
CA ALA A 111 -11.91 5.88 22.10
C ALA A 111 -12.13 4.38 22.38
N VAL A 112 -11.25 3.54 21.85
CA VAL A 112 -11.29 2.09 22.04
C VAL A 112 -9.90 1.53 22.30
N THR A 113 -9.82 0.47 23.09
CA THR A 113 -8.63 -0.38 23.15
C THR A 113 -8.89 -1.69 22.45
N LEU A 114 -7.85 -2.22 21.79
CA LEU A 114 -7.84 -3.54 21.19
C LEU A 114 -7.29 -4.54 22.19
N ASP A 115 -7.76 -5.77 22.18
CA ASP A 115 -7.20 -6.89 22.94
C ASP A 115 -5.88 -7.43 22.38
N SER A 116 -5.28 -6.72 21.44
CA SER A 116 -3.98 -6.97 20.84
C SER A 116 -2.99 -5.85 21.18
N GLU A 117 -1.68 -6.11 21.05
CA GLU A 117 -0.64 -5.11 21.23
C GLU A 117 -0.48 -4.16 20.02
N LEU A 118 -1.35 -4.28 19.02
CA LEU A 118 -1.28 -3.49 17.78
C LEU A 118 -1.58 -2.01 18.07
N ARG A 119 -0.56 -1.17 17.89
CA ARG A 119 -0.68 0.28 18.01
C ARG A 119 -1.09 0.88 16.68
N PRO A 120 -1.86 1.97 16.65
CA PRO A 120 -2.17 2.69 15.41
C PRO A 120 -0.90 3.09 14.65
N ALA A 121 -0.99 3.14 13.33
CA ALA A 121 0.10 3.59 12.47
C ALA A 121 -0.41 4.35 11.25
N GLY A 122 0.19 5.52 11.00
CA GLY A 122 -0.16 6.37 9.88
C GLY A 122 -1.63 6.79 9.86
N PRO A 123 -2.16 7.15 8.69
CA PRO A 123 -3.55 7.58 8.53
C PRO A 123 -4.53 6.40 8.38
N LEU A 124 -4.30 5.31 9.11
CA LEU A 124 -5.06 4.08 8.97
C LEU A 124 -6.51 4.25 9.44
N ARG A 125 -7.42 3.93 8.53
CA ARG A 125 -8.87 3.94 8.76
C ARG A 125 -9.50 2.73 8.07
N ILE A 126 -10.11 1.85 8.83
CA ILE A 126 -10.63 0.58 8.34
C ILE A 126 -12.15 0.57 8.48
N PRO A 127 -12.92 0.53 7.38
CA PRO A 127 -14.35 0.34 7.45
C PRO A 127 -14.66 -1.08 7.96
N GLY A 128 -15.68 -1.19 8.79
CA GLY A 128 -16.05 -2.47 9.38
C GLY A 128 -17.20 -2.35 10.36
N ARG A 129 -17.36 -3.36 11.19
CA ARG A 129 -18.45 -3.42 12.16
C ARG A 129 -17.98 -4.00 13.49
N VAL A 130 -18.66 -3.59 14.57
CA VAL A 130 -18.51 -4.14 15.93
C VAL A 130 -19.90 -4.51 16.42
N ASP A 131 -20.14 -5.82 16.68
CA ASP A 131 -21.45 -6.33 17.10
C ASP A 131 -22.64 -5.86 16.26
N GLY A 132 -22.43 -5.75 14.94
CA GLY A 132 -23.45 -5.31 13.99
C GLY A 132 -23.54 -3.79 13.79
N VAL A 133 -22.87 -2.97 14.59
CA VAL A 133 -22.76 -1.52 14.38
C VAL A 133 -21.72 -1.23 13.32
N GLU A 134 -22.14 -0.66 12.21
CA GLU A 134 -21.28 -0.26 11.10
C GLU A 134 -20.50 1.00 11.45
N GLY A 135 -19.22 1.07 11.04
CA GLY A 135 -18.39 2.25 11.29
C GLY A 135 -16.97 2.11 10.76
N ILE A 136 -16.10 2.93 11.30
CA ILE A 136 -14.67 2.97 10.93
C ILE A 136 -13.83 2.79 12.20
N LEU A 137 -12.93 1.81 12.18
CA LEU A 137 -11.84 1.74 13.13
C LEU A 137 -10.76 2.72 12.67
N ASP A 138 -10.57 3.80 13.41
CA ASP A 138 -9.75 4.96 13.06
C ASP A 138 -8.52 5.06 13.98
N GLY A 139 -7.33 4.81 13.43
CA GLY A 139 -6.04 4.96 14.10
C GLY A 139 -5.28 6.23 13.70
N SER A 140 -5.86 7.10 12.87
CA SER A 140 -5.17 8.21 12.21
C SER A 140 -4.66 9.31 13.17
N SER A 141 -5.17 9.36 14.38
CA SER A 141 -4.75 10.33 15.41
C SER A 141 -3.71 9.79 16.40
N GLY A 142 -3.25 8.55 16.23
CA GLY A 142 -2.25 7.92 17.13
C GLY A 142 -2.84 7.07 18.25
N ASP A 143 -4.16 7.15 18.43
CA ASP A 143 -4.94 6.27 19.30
C ASP A 143 -6.05 5.62 18.47
N TRP A 144 -6.59 4.50 18.96
CA TRP A 144 -7.70 3.83 18.29
C TRP A 144 -9.03 4.47 18.69
N PHE A 145 -9.86 4.72 17.68
CA PHE A 145 -11.24 5.16 17.85
C PHE A 145 -12.15 4.31 16.98
N PHE A 146 -13.36 4.09 17.43
CA PHE A 146 -14.44 3.63 16.57
C PHE A 146 -15.38 4.79 16.26
N VAL A 147 -15.66 5.00 14.99
CA VAL A 147 -16.56 6.07 14.50
C VAL A 147 -17.74 5.38 13.85
N PRO A 148 -18.92 5.30 14.49
CA PRO A 148 -20.10 4.67 13.91
C PRO A 148 -20.58 5.44 12.68
N THR A 149 -21.19 4.73 11.74
CA THR A 149 -21.79 5.34 10.54
C THR A 149 -23.00 6.21 10.89
N ASP A 150 -23.85 5.73 11.82
CA ASP A 150 -24.88 6.54 12.45
C ASP A 150 -24.36 7.00 13.83
N PRO A 151 -24.24 8.32 14.08
CA PRO A 151 -23.79 8.83 15.37
C PRO A 151 -24.67 8.44 16.56
N ALA A 152 -25.90 7.98 16.32
CA ALA A 152 -26.81 7.49 17.36
C ALA A 152 -26.52 6.05 17.78
N ASP A 153 -25.73 5.31 17.00
CA ASP A 153 -25.37 3.94 17.31
C ASP A 153 -24.27 3.91 18.39
N GLU A 154 -24.47 3.11 19.40
CA GLU A 154 -23.52 2.90 20.48
C GLU A 154 -22.93 1.50 20.41
N ILE A 155 -21.60 1.41 20.59
CA ILE A 155 -20.91 0.15 20.82
C ILE A 155 -20.68 -0.08 22.32
N THR A 156 -20.97 -1.28 22.78
CA THR A 156 -20.68 -1.71 24.16
C THR A 156 -19.38 -2.53 24.25
N GLY A 157 -18.74 -2.77 23.12
CA GLY A 157 -17.57 -3.61 22.91
C GLY A 157 -17.93 -4.77 21.99
N GLY A 158 -16.97 -5.55 21.61
CA GLY A 158 -17.16 -6.70 20.73
C GLY A 158 -16.06 -6.88 19.72
N THR A 159 -16.20 -7.87 18.84
CA THR A 159 -15.20 -8.17 17.81
C THR A 159 -15.35 -7.23 16.62
N PHE A 160 -14.24 -6.58 16.24
CA PHE A 160 -14.18 -5.81 15.01
C PHE A 160 -14.01 -6.75 13.81
N THR A 161 -14.85 -6.55 12.79
CA THR A 161 -14.74 -7.25 11.51
C THR A 161 -14.60 -6.23 10.39
N SER A 162 -13.51 -6.30 9.64
CA SER A 162 -13.27 -5.42 8.49
C SER A 162 -14.22 -5.72 7.33
N SER A 163 -14.86 -4.70 6.77
CA SER A 163 -15.67 -4.84 5.55
C SER A 163 -14.82 -5.00 4.28
N LEU A 164 -13.50 -4.79 4.35
CA LEU A 164 -12.61 -5.01 3.21
C LEU A 164 -12.43 -6.50 2.92
N ALA A 165 -12.72 -7.38 3.87
CA ALA A 165 -12.71 -8.83 3.68
C ALA A 165 -13.63 -9.25 2.53
N GLU A 166 -14.83 -8.70 2.46
CA GLU A 166 -15.83 -9.01 1.44
C GLU A 166 -15.38 -8.55 0.04
N ILE A 167 -14.71 -7.39 -0.07
CA ILE A 167 -14.18 -6.87 -1.32
C ILE A 167 -13.02 -7.72 -1.82
N ALA A 168 -12.22 -8.25 -0.91
CA ALA A 168 -11.04 -9.03 -1.22
C ALA A 168 -11.37 -10.51 -1.52
N GLU A 169 -12.56 -10.98 -1.19
CA GLU A 169 -13.00 -12.34 -1.51
C GLU A 169 -13.08 -12.53 -3.03
N GLY A 170 -12.41 -13.55 -3.55
CA GLY A 170 -12.34 -13.85 -4.99
C GLY A 170 -11.58 -12.79 -5.83
N SER A 171 -10.89 -11.84 -5.20
CA SER A 171 -10.01 -10.91 -5.88
C SER A 171 -8.61 -11.51 -6.07
N ARG A 172 -7.94 -11.10 -7.15
CA ARG A 172 -6.48 -11.21 -7.23
C ARG A 172 -5.84 -10.16 -6.34
N GLN A 173 -4.66 -10.45 -5.82
CA GLN A 173 -3.99 -9.48 -4.94
C GLN A 173 -2.51 -9.30 -5.25
N VAL A 174 -2.03 -8.08 -5.01
CA VAL A 174 -0.60 -7.75 -4.97
C VAL A 174 -0.25 -7.37 -3.54
N LEU A 175 0.76 -8.03 -3.00
CA LEU A 175 1.24 -7.81 -1.64
C LEU A 175 2.58 -7.09 -1.65
N TRP A 176 2.65 -5.92 -1.06
CA TRP A 176 3.87 -5.15 -0.84
C TRP A 176 3.91 -4.61 0.58
N MET A 177 3.99 -5.51 1.54
CA MET A 177 3.80 -5.24 2.96
C MET A 177 5.03 -5.61 3.78
N GLY A 178 5.20 -5.01 4.95
CA GLY A 178 6.25 -5.39 5.90
C GLY A 178 7.51 -4.51 5.89
N LYS A 179 7.70 -3.56 4.95
CA LYS A 179 8.90 -2.69 4.93
C LYS A 179 9.10 -1.97 6.27
N ASN A 180 8.04 -1.49 6.94
CA ASN A 180 8.12 -0.76 8.20
C ASN A 180 8.41 -1.63 9.44
N ASN A 181 8.37 -2.94 9.31
CA ASN A 181 8.80 -3.89 10.34
C ASN A 181 9.71 -4.99 9.75
N ILE A 182 10.47 -4.68 8.71
CA ILE A 182 11.26 -5.65 7.95
C ILE A 182 12.25 -6.44 8.81
N ARG A 183 12.75 -5.84 9.93
CA ARG A 183 13.65 -6.51 10.87
C ARG A 183 12.99 -7.61 11.71
N ASP A 184 11.67 -7.61 11.75
CA ASP A 184 10.88 -8.70 12.30
C ASP A 184 10.54 -9.68 11.16
N VAL A 185 11.59 -10.36 10.66
CA VAL A 185 11.53 -11.21 9.46
C VAL A 185 10.47 -12.28 9.61
N GLU A 186 10.43 -12.97 10.75
CA GLU A 186 9.48 -14.05 11.02
C GLU A 186 8.03 -13.55 10.88
N ALA A 187 7.70 -12.42 11.51
CA ALA A 187 6.36 -11.85 11.41
C ALA A 187 6.02 -11.37 9.99
N VAL A 188 6.99 -10.81 9.26
CA VAL A 188 6.75 -10.38 7.86
C VAL A 188 6.45 -11.58 6.97
N LEU A 189 7.21 -12.68 7.11
CA LEU A 189 7.00 -13.90 6.34
C LEU A 189 5.67 -14.59 6.69
N GLU A 190 5.37 -14.75 7.99
CA GLU A 190 4.10 -15.33 8.46
C GLU A 190 2.90 -14.51 7.95
N HIS A 191 2.93 -13.19 8.14
CA HIS A 191 1.81 -12.35 7.75
C HIS A 191 1.58 -12.35 6.23
N THR A 192 2.67 -12.38 5.44
CA THR A 192 2.55 -12.47 3.98
C THR A 192 1.99 -13.83 3.55
N ALA A 193 2.42 -14.91 4.21
CA ALA A 193 1.87 -16.26 3.94
C ALA A 193 0.36 -16.33 4.25
N ARG A 194 -0.09 -15.80 5.39
CA ARG A 194 -1.52 -15.73 5.75
C ARG A 194 -2.33 -14.93 4.73
N MET A 195 -1.78 -13.82 4.22
CA MET A 195 -2.41 -13.03 3.15
C MET A 195 -2.51 -13.83 1.84
N ALA A 196 -1.45 -14.54 1.46
CA ALA A 196 -1.42 -15.35 0.24
C ALA A 196 -2.40 -16.52 0.32
N GLU A 197 -2.43 -17.23 1.45
CA GLU A 197 -3.37 -18.33 1.69
C GLU A 197 -4.83 -17.90 1.61
N ALA A 198 -5.14 -16.69 2.11
CA ALA A 198 -6.51 -16.15 2.10
C ALA A 198 -7.04 -15.78 0.71
N ALA A 199 -6.18 -15.61 -0.30
CA ALA A 199 -6.61 -15.35 -1.68
C ALA A 199 -6.78 -16.64 -2.50
N GLY A 200 -6.10 -17.72 -2.08
CA GLY A 200 -6.06 -18.97 -2.82
C GLY A 200 -4.90 -19.06 -3.81
N ASP A 201 -4.72 -20.26 -4.34
CA ASP A 201 -3.61 -20.60 -5.23
C ASP A 201 -3.69 -19.80 -6.55
N GLY A 202 -2.59 -19.14 -6.91
CA GLY A 202 -2.45 -18.45 -8.19
C GLY A 202 -3.00 -17.02 -8.24
N ASP A 203 -3.68 -16.56 -7.20
CA ASP A 203 -4.29 -15.22 -7.15
C ASP A 203 -3.48 -14.18 -6.35
N THR A 204 -2.23 -14.50 -5.99
CA THR A 204 -1.35 -13.62 -5.25
C THR A 204 -0.05 -13.33 -6.01
N LEU A 205 0.36 -12.08 -6.08
CA LEU A 205 1.69 -11.64 -6.51
C LEU A 205 2.36 -10.91 -5.35
N VAL A 206 3.52 -11.40 -4.91
CA VAL A 206 4.30 -10.83 -3.80
C VAL A 206 5.42 -9.98 -4.36
N LEU A 207 5.60 -8.77 -3.82
CA LEU A 207 6.69 -7.87 -4.18
C LEU A 207 7.79 -7.90 -3.12
N GLY A 208 9.02 -7.99 -3.58
CA GLY A 208 10.20 -7.86 -2.74
C GLY A 208 10.42 -6.43 -2.24
N HIS A 209 11.35 -6.32 -1.31
CA HIS A 209 11.79 -5.04 -0.77
C HIS A 209 13.11 -4.62 -1.42
N TRP A 210 13.51 -3.36 -1.21
CA TRP A 210 14.74 -2.79 -1.78
C TRP A 210 15.53 -2.04 -0.71
N CYS A 211 16.83 -1.89 -0.98
CA CYS A 211 17.77 -1.15 -0.14
C CYS A 211 18.07 0.22 -0.76
N THR A 212 18.21 1.22 0.09
CA THR A 212 18.60 2.58 -0.26
C THR A 212 19.86 2.99 0.51
N GLU A 213 20.27 4.25 0.39
CA GLU A 213 21.39 4.82 1.14
C GLU A 213 21.19 4.69 2.66
N ASN A 214 19.94 4.76 3.14
CA ASN A 214 19.61 4.68 4.56
C ASN A 214 19.64 3.25 5.13
N ASP A 215 19.50 2.24 4.27
CA ASP A 215 19.45 0.83 4.66
C ASP A 215 20.27 -0.06 3.70
N PRO A 216 21.58 0.23 3.51
CA PRO A 216 22.40 -0.50 2.56
C PRO A 216 22.56 -1.98 2.95
N ILE A 217 22.88 -2.82 1.97
CA ILE A 217 23.23 -4.22 2.24
C ILE A 217 24.43 -4.25 3.21
N GLY A 218 24.32 -5.10 4.24
CA GLY A 218 25.28 -5.15 5.35
C GLY A 218 24.84 -4.39 6.60
N SER A 219 23.83 -3.51 6.50
CA SER A 219 23.10 -3.04 7.67
C SER A 219 22.13 -4.12 8.18
N GLU A 220 21.65 -3.98 9.40
CA GLU A 220 20.63 -4.87 9.96
C GLU A 220 19.37 -4.90 9.10
N THR A 221 18.92 -3.75 8.61
CA THR A 221 17.75 -3.63 7.73
C THR A 221 18.03 -4.23 6.36
N GLY A 222 19.20 -3.97 5.75
CA GLY A 222 19.56 -4.54 4.47
C GLY A 222 19.70 -6.07 4.51
N ALA A 223 20.22 -6.62 5.62
CA ALA A 223 20.26 -8.06 5.82
C ALA A 223 18.87 -8.67 5.90
N ALA A 224 17.95 -8.03 6.64
CA ALA A 224 16.55 -8.47 6.73
C ALA A 224 15.83 -8.38 5.36
N VAL A 225 16.09 -7.34 4.56
CA VAL A 225 15.56 -7.25 3.18
C VAL A 225 16.04 -8.44 2.34
N ALA A 226 17.34 -8.76 2.39
CA ALA A 226 17.88 -9.89 1.64
C ALA A 226 17.26 -11.23 2.07
N GLU A 227 17.10 -11.45 3.38
CA GLU A 227 16.50 -12.65 3.95
C GLU A 227 15.04 -12.81 3.53
N VAL A 228 14.23 -11.75 3.66
CA VAL A 228 12.81 -11.77 3.26
C VAL A 228 12.68 -12.01 1.76
N ASN A 229 13.47 -11.32 0.92
CA ASN A 229 13.40 -11.51 -0.53
C ASN A 229 13.81 -12.94 -0.95
N ALA A 230 14.81 -13.53 -0.30
CA ALA A 230 15.22 -14.93 -0.55
C ALA A 230 14.09 -15.92 -0.19
N ALA A 231 13.46 -15.73 0.98
CA ALA A 231 12.34 -16.55 1.40
C ALA A 231 11.12 -16.41 0.47
N TYR A 232 10.84 -15.19 -0.01
CA TYR A 232 9.77 -14.96 -0.99
C TYR A 232 10.06 -15.62 -2.33
N ALA A 233 11.31 -15.55 -2.82
CA ALA A 233 11.69 -16.24 -4.06
C ALA A 233 11.51 -17.76 -3.96
N GLU A 234 11.86 -18.35 -2.82
CA GLU A 234 11.66 -19.79 -2.56
C GLU A 234 10.17 -20.15 -2.46
N SER A 235 9.39 -19.35 -1.74
CA SER A 235 7.98 -19.68 -1.42
C SER A 235 7.01 -19.39 -2.57
N TYR A 236 7.25 -18.34 -3.36
CA TYR A 236 6.28 -17.85 -4.35
C TYR A 236 6.72 -18.03 -5.81
N GLY A 237 8.00 -18.32 -6.08
CA GLY A 237 8.49 -18.62 -7.44
C GLY A 237 8.07 -17.55 -8.46
N ASP A 238 7.32 -17.94 -9.49
CA ASP A 238 6.83 -17.03 -10.53
C ASP A 238 5.83 -15.97 -10.01
N HIS A 239 5.26 -16.18 -8.85
CA HIS A 239 4.38 -15.23 -8.14
C HIS A 239 5.16 -14.26 -7.23
N PHE A 240 6.48 -14.20 -7.36
CA PHE A 240 7.34 -13.22 -6.73
C PHE A 240 7.93 -12.26 -7.75
N LEU A 241 7.91 -10.97 -7.47
CA LEU A 241 8.63 -9.93 -8.21
C LEU A 241 9.71 -9.33 -7.34
N ASP A 242 10.97 -9.63 -7.65
CA ASP A 242 12.12 -9.08 -6.95
C ASP A 242 12.33 -7.60 -7.33
N VAL A 243 11.85 -6.71 -6.47
CA VAL A 243 11.98 -5.26 -6.68
C VAL A 243 13.43 -4.80 -6.50
N GLN A 244 14.21 -5.44 -5.62
CA GLN A 244 15.65 -5.16 -5.49
C GLN A 244 16.36 -5.46 -6.82
N GLN A 245 16.19 -6.65 -7.36
CA GLN A 245 16.80 -7.05 -8.63
C GLN A 245 16.29 -6.19 -9.81
N LEU A 246 15.01 -5.83 -9.82
CA LEU A 246 14.46 -4.92 -10.84
C LEU A 246 15.18 -3.56 -10.85
N LEU A 247 15.47 -3.01 -9.68
CA LEU A 247 16.00 -1.65 -9.54
C LEU A 247 17.52 -1.56 -9.41
N THR A 248 18.21 -2.70 -9.32
CA THR A 248 19.68 -2.78 -9.26
C THR A 248 20.29 -3.70 -10.33
N GLY A 249 19.46 -4.47 -11.03
CA GLY A 249 19.91 -5.33 -12.12
C GLY A 249 20.01 -4.58 -13.45
N GLU A 250 20.98 -4.96 -14.28
CA GLU A 250 21.21 -4.34 -15.59
C GLU A 250 19.96 -4.39 -16.48
N GLU A 251 19.28 -5.55 -16.53
CA GLU A 251 18.05 -5.71 -17.32
C GLU A 251 16.94 -4.73 -16.88
N GLY A 252 16.75 -4.57 -15.57
CA GLY A 252 15.73 -3.67 -15.03
C GLY A 252 16.06 -2.21 -15.30
N LEU A 253 17.33 -1.80 -15.10
CA LEU A 253 17.79 -0.43 -15.32
C LEU A 253 17.83 -0.05 -16.82
N ALA A 254 18.06 -1.01 -17.71
CA ALA A 254 17.99 -0.81 -19.15
C ALA A 254 16.56 -0.93 -19.71
N SER A 255 15.56 -1.22 -18.87
CA SER A 255 14.19 -1.42 -19.30
C SER A 255 13.59 -0.20 -20.00
N SER A 256 12.62 -0.42 -20.88
CA SER A 256 12.00 0.62 -21.74
C SER A 256 11.58 1.87 -20.95
N PRO A 257 10.91 1.80 -19.78
CA PRO A 257 10.52 3.00 -19.05
C PRO A 257 11.69 3.81 -18.49
N LEU A 258 12.86 3.18 -18.24
CA LEU A 258 14.05 3.84 -17.68
C LEU A 258 15.09 4.20 -18.75
N ALA A 259 14.96 3.69 -19.97
CA ALA A 259 15.93 3.93 -21.06
C ALA A 259 16.27 5.41 -21.28
N PRO A 260 15.30 6.38 -21.19
CA PRO A 260 15.62 7.80 -21.36
C PRO A 260 16.59 8.37 -20.32
N LEU A 261 16.79 7.69 -19.18
CA LEU A 261 17.66 8.16 -18.11
C LEU A 261 19.13 7.74 -18.30
N SER A 262 19.42 6.82 -19.22
CA SER A 262 20.79 6.28 -19.42
C SER A 262 21.50 5.91 -18.11
N LEU A 263 20.78 5.23 -17.20
CA LEU A 263 21.25 4.96 -15.83
C LEU A 263 22.60 4.25 -15.82
N LEU A 264 22.80 3.26 -16.70
CA LEU A 264 24.03 2.47 -16.77
C LEU A 264 25.26 3.25 -17.31
N GLU A 265 25.07 4.48 -17.77
CA GLU A 265 26.14 5.38 -18.19
C GLU A 265 26.55 6.36 -17.08
N GLN A 266 25.85 6.35 -15.93
CA GLN A 266 26.08 7.30 -14.84
C GLN A 266 26.97 6.71 -13.75
N SER A 267 28.01 7.44 -13.35
CA SER A 267 28.91 7.02 -12.27
C SER A 267 28.20 6.84 -10.93
N THR A 268 27.23 7.71 -10.63
CA THR A 268 26.40 7.61 -9.41
C THR A 268 25.56 6.34 -9.36
N THR A 269 25.14 5.83 -10.52
CA THR A 269 24.46 4.54 -10.62
C THR A 269 25.46 3.40 -10.31
N HIS A 270 26.65 3.41 -10.91
CA HIS A 270 27.67 2.39 -10.62
C HIS A 270 28.04 2.37 -9.14
N ASP A 271 28.27 3.53 -8.53
CA ASP A 271 28.57 3.65 -7.10
C ASP A 271 27.43 3.06 -6.23
N ALA A 272 26.17 3.22 -6.63
CA ALA A 272 25.03 2.63 -5.94
C ALA A 272 24.97 1.11 -6.12
N LEU A 273 25.21 0.60 -7.34
CA LEU A 273 25.20 -0.84 -7.64
C LEU A 273 26.32 -1.58 -6.91
N ASP A 274 27.52 -0.99 -6.81
CA ASP A 274 28.64 -1.55 -6.04
C ASP A 274 28.30 -1.73 -4.55
N ARG A 275 27.33 -0.96 -4.05
CA ARG A 275 26.80 -1.01 -2.68
C ARG A 275 25.49 -1.78 -2.59
N ALA A 276 25.02 -2.35 -3.71
CA ALA A 276 23.76 -3.06 -3.85
C ALA A 276 22.54 -2.27 -3.34
N ILE A 277 22.50 -0.96 -3.62
CA ILE A 277 21.37 -0.09 -3.32
C ILE A 277 20.77 0.46 -4.62
N VAL A 278 19.49 0.84 -4.54
CA VAL A 278 18.78 1.45 -5.67
C VAL A 278 19.45 2.78 -6.04
N PRO A 279 19.70 3.04 -7.35
CA PRO A 279 20.30 4.30 -7.81
C PRO A 279 19.52 5.52 -7.29
N PRO A 280 20.21 6.57 -6.79
CA PRO A 280 19.55 7.74 -6.20
C PRO A 280 18.53 8.42 -7.12
N LEU A 281 18.74 8.35 -8.46
CA LEU A 281 17.81 8.91 -9.44
C LEU A 281 16.42 8.23 -9.46
N LEU A 282 16.29 7.04 -8.86
CA LEU A 282 15.03 6.30 -8.73
C LEU A 282 14.38 6.44 -7.34
N VAL A 283 15.05 7.11 -6.42
CA VAL A 283 14.64 7.28 -5.03
C VAL A 283 14.16 8.72 -4.81
N ALA A 284 13.17 8.88 -3.94
CA ALA A 284 12.64 10.18 -3.55
C ALA A 284 13.61 10.94 -2.62
N SER A 285 13.32 12.21 -2.39
CA SER A 285 14.14 13.08 -1.53
C SER A 285 14.17 12.67 -0.06
N ASP A 286 13.30 11.78 0.36
CA ASP A 286 13.30 11.18 1.70
C ASP A 286 14.27 10.00 1.84
N GLU A 287 14.92 9.59 0.76
CA GLU A 287 15.89 8.49 0.68
C GLU A 287 15.33 7.12 1.11
N ILE A 288 14.01 6.98 1.14
CA ILE A 288 13.28 5.78 1.56
C ILE A 288 12.42 5.24 0.42
N HIS A 289 11.57 6.11 -0.15
CA HIS A 289 10.58 5.73 -1.14
C HIS A 289 11.12 5.81 -2.57
N LEU A 290 10.50 5.06 -3.47
CA LEU A 290 10.73 5.25 -4.90
C LEU A 290 10.09 6.57 -5.35
N ASN A 291 10.78 7.31 -6.20
CA ASN A 291 10.23 8.47 -6.87
C ASN A 291 9.36 8.07 -8.08
N GLY A 292 8.93 9.04 -8.87
CA GLY A 292 8.10 8.81 -10.06
C GLY A 292 8.73 7.87 -11.10
N TRP A 293 10.06 7.87 -11.27
CA TRP A 293 10.78 6.98 -12.16
C TRP A 293 10.85 5.56 -11.64
N GLY A 294 11.20 5.38 -10.36
CA GLY A 294 11.19 4.07 -9.71
C GLY A 294 9.80 3.43 -9.72
N ASN A 295 8.77 4.20 -9.40
CA ASN A 295 7.38 3.75 -9.46
C ASN A 295 6.91 3.44 -10.89
N LEU A 296 7.43 4.14 -11.90
CA LEU A 296 7.14 3.85 -13.31
C LEU A 296 7.73 2.48 -13.70
N ALA A 297 9.01 2.24 -13.38
CA ALA A 297 9.66 0.95 -13.66
C ALA A 297 8.93 -0.21 -12.99
N LEU A 298 8.57 -0.05 -11.71
CA LEU A 298 7.81 -1.04 -10.97
C LEU A 298 6.45 -1.32 -11.62
N SER A 299 5.71 -0.30 -12.02
CA SER A 299 4.37 -0.47 -12.64
C SER A 299 4.45 -1.25 -13.94
N TRP A 300 5.48 -1.02 -14.74
CA TRP A 300 5.73 -1.78 -15.97
C TRP A 300 6.11 -3.23 -15.71
N ALA A 301 6.98 -3.46 -14.71
CA ALA A 301 7.35 -4.81 -14.30
C ALA A 301 6.14 -5.58 -13.74
N LEU A 302 5.28 -4.93 -12.96
CA LEU A 302 4.02 -5.50 -12.47
C LEU A 302 3.09 -5.87 -13.62
N ALA A 303 2.85 -4.97 -14.59
CA ALA A 303 2.00 -5.25 -15.73
C ALA A 303 2.54 -6.43 -16.56
N ARG A 304 3.85 -6.49 -16.80
CA ARG A 304 4.49 -7.63 -17.48
C ARG A 304 4.31 -8.94 -16.69
N ARG A 305 4.52 -8.92 -15.38
CA ARG A 305 4.34 -10.11 -14.53
C ARG A 305 2.87 -10.58 -14.53
N MET A 306 1.91 -9.67 -14.49
CA MET A 306 0.50 -10.01 -14.60
C MET A 306 0.16 -10.65 -15.94
N GLN A 307 0.80 -10.23 -17.06
CA GLN A 307 0.66 -10.89 -18.36
C GLN A 307 1.23 -12.31 -18.34
N GLU A 308 2.43 -12.49 -17.78
CA GLU A 308 3.07 -13.81 -17.63
C GLU A 308 2.18 -14.77 -16.81
N LEU A 309 1.54 -14.26 -15.75
CA LEU A 309 0.58 -14.99 -14.91
C LEU A 309 -0.82 -15.13 -15.56
N ARG A 310 -1.05 -14.58 -16.75
CA ARG A 310 -2.33 -14.58 -17.45
C ARG A 310 -3.46 -13.90 -16.66
N TRP A 311 -3.10 -12.86 -15.93
CA TRP A 311 -4.07 -12.00 -15.27
C TRP A 311 -4.60 -10.88 -16.19
N LEU A 312 -3.87 -10.62 -17.28
CA LEU A 312 -4.19 -9.69 -18.36
C LEU A 312 -4.45 -10.43 -19.66
#